data_d5237b8c5ee4e72ecdba03d580484b0d
#
_entry.id   d5237b8c5ee4e72ecdba03d580484b0d
#
_cell.length_a   1.000
_cell.length_b   1.000
_cell.length_c   1.000
_cell.angle_alpha   90.00
_cell.angle_beta   90.00
_cell.angle_gamma   90.00
#
_symmetry.space_group_name_H-M   'P 1'
#
loop_
_entity.id
_entity.type
_entity.pdbx_description
1 polymer ?
#
loop_
_entity_poly.entity_id
_entity_poly.type
_entity_poly.pdbx_seq_one_letter_code
_entity_poly.pdbx_strand_id
1 'polypeptide(L)'
;FGNLGNILDFTNLTEENIYVLNSPILSNSQLEKFTNFFGKNSITIDCTFDRKDSLEQAIKKIQGEAEISVRKGLTQLILSDKSVSEDRLAIPMLLSVGAVNTHLIKNKLRGYASINVQTGEALDTHSFATLIGVGATTVNPYLALDSLYQRFEKKLFGKFAYDECIERFIQSVNYGLLKIMSKMGISVLSSYRGGCNFETVGLSRTIASEFFPGVLSKISGIGLSGIEKKLRTIHKQAFDDSSAVLPIGGLYRYRKNGETHQYQGNLMHLLQSSVGSNSYEGYKKYVNGIYSLPPIHLRDLIGFRERNLNPSI
;
A
#
# COMPACT_ATOMS: atom_id res chain seq x y z
N PHE A 1 2.57 23.27 -3.30
CA PHE A 1 3.99 23.01 -3.02
C PHE A 1 4.80 24.26 -3.33
N GLY A 2 5.77 24.63 -2.48
CA GLY A 2 6.59 25.79 -2.64
C GLY A 2 6.64 26.64 -1.36
N ASN A 3 7.44 27.69 -1.37
CA ASN A 3 7.56 28.60 -0.25
C ASN A 3 6.68 29.84 -0.51
N LEU A 4 5.64 30.00 0.28
CA LEU A 4 4.75 31.18 0.25
C LEU A 4 5.41 32.42 0.87
N GLY A 5 6.62 32.30 1.43
CA GLY A 5 7.22 33.38 2.21
C GLY A 5 6.49 33.60 3.54
N ASN A 6 6.55 34.82 4.03
CA ASN A 6 5.79 35.22 5.21
C ASN A 6 4.32 35.49 4.83
N ILE A 7 3.40 34.64 5.30
CA ILE A 7 1.94 34.78 5.02
C ILE A 7 1.39 36.14 5.47
N LEU A 8 2.03 36.79 6.41
CA LEU A 8 1.62 38.14 6.90
C LEU A 8 2.19 39.30 6.06
N ASP A 9 3.10 38.97 5.12
CA ASP A 9 3.69 39.97 4.21
C ASP A 9 2.98 39.90 2.83
N PHE A 10 1.89 40.59 2.68
CA PHE A 10 1.09 40.60 1.47
C PHE A 10 1.78 41.24 0.26
N THR A 11 2.94 41.88 0.46
CA THR A 11 3.67 42.59 -0.62
C THR A 11 4.65 41.65 -1.36
N ASN A 12 5.05 40.54 -0.74
CA ASN A 12 6.05 39.58 -1.24
C ASN A 12 5.48 38.17 -1.49
N LEU A 13 4.18 38.02 -1.54
CA LEU A 13 3.54 36.76 -1.94
C LEU A 13 3.72 36.57 -3.45
N THR A 14 4.74 35.82 -3.85
CA THR A 14 4.97 35.47 -5.25
C THR A 14 4.39 34.07 -5.52
N GLU A 15 3.33 34.01 -6.31
CA GLU A 15 2.74 32.75 -6.78
C GLU A 15 3.71 31.98 -7.71
N GLU A 16 4.72 32.63 -8.24
CA GLU A 16 5.73 32.09 -9.16
C GLU A 16 6.52 30.88 -8.59
N ASN A 17 6.59 30.78 -7.28
CA ASN A 17 7.30 29.69 -6.59
C ASN A 17 6.37 28.56 -6.07
N ILE A 18 5.10 28.57 -6.49
CA ILE A 18 4.12 27.58 -6.02
C ILE A 18 3.75 26.64 -7.15
N TYR A 19 3.92 25.34 -6.90
CA TYR A 19 3.43 24.29 -7.79
C TYR A 19 2.09 23.79 -7.27
N VAL A 20 1.02 24.03 -8.02
CA VAL A 20 -0.34 23.61 -7.66
C VAL A 20 -0.66 22.26 -8.27
N LEU A 21 -1.18 21.34 -7.47
CA LEU A 21 -1.62 20.01 -7.87
C LEU A 21 -3.11 19.84 -7.52
N ASN A 22 -3.88 19.31 -8.47
CA ASN A 22 -5.29 19.00 -8.27
C ASN A 22 -5.51 17.63 -7.60
N SER A 23 -4.47 16.82 -7.51
CA SER A 23 -4.50 15.48 -6.96
C SER A 23 -3.16 15.14 -6.30
N PRO A 24 -3.16 14.35 -5.21
CA PRO A 24 -1.92 13.81 -4.66
C PRO A 24 -1.33 12.68 -5.51
N ILE A 25 -2.05 12.22 -6.55
CA ILE A 25 -1.62 11.14 -7.43
C ILE A 25 -1.07 11.76 -8.69
N LEU A 26 0.16 11.43 -9.03
CA LEU A 26 0.87 11.98 -10.17
C LEU A 26 1.00 10.95 -11.29
N SER A 27 0.68 11.33 -12.53
CA SER A 27 1.12 10.59 -13.70
C SER A 27 2.65 10.70 -13.86
N ASN A 28 3.25 9.88 -14.73
CA ASN A 28 4.69 9.95 -14.99
C ASN A 28 5.10 11.33 -15.53
N SER A 29 4.31 11.89 -16.46
CA SER A 29 4.56 13.23 -17.01
C SER A 29 4.39 14.35 -15.96
N GLN A 30 3.45 14.20 -15.04
CA GLN A 30 3.27 15.16 -13.95
C GLN A 30 4.42 15.11 -12.94
N LEU A 31 4.94 13.91 -12.61
CA LEU A 31 6.10 13.78 -11.74
C LEU A 31 7.34 14.42 -12.38
N GLU A 32 7.55 14.22 -13.69
CA GLU A 32 8.65 14.84 -14.43
C GLU A 32 8.54 16.37 -14.40
N LYS A 33 7.38 16.94 -14.72
CA LYS A 33 7.13 18.38 -14.64
C LYS A 33 7.36 18.92 -13.22
N PHE A 34 6.90 18.18 -12.20
CA PHE A 34 7.10 18.53 -10.80
C PHE A 34 8.61 18.55 -10.45
N THR A 35 9.36 17.53 -10.83
CA THR A 35 10.79 17.43 -10.58
C THR A 35 11.56 18.55 -11.28
N ASN A 36 11.22 18.84 -12.53
CA ASN A 36 11.84 19.90 -13.32
C ASN A 36 11.56 21.30 -12.72
N PHE A 37 10.33 21.53 -12.21
CA PHE A 37 9.98 22.79 -11.55
C PHE A 37 10.84 23.06 -10.33
N PHE A 38 11.05 22.07 -9.47
CA PHE A 38 11.86 22.23 -8.27
C PHE A 38 13.37 22.10 -8.54
N GLY A 39 13.77 21.49 -9.65
CA GLY A 39 15.16 21.38 -10.08
C GLY A 39 16.12 20.97 -8.95
N LYS A 40 17.06 21.85 -8.62
CA LYS A 40 18.08 21.61 -7.58
C LYS A 40 17.52 21.46 -6.16
N ASN A 41 16.26 21.83 -5.93
CA ASN A 41 15.59 21.71 -4.62
C ASN A 41 14.91 20.34 -4.44
N SER A 42 15.02 19.45 -5.42
CA SER A 42 14.51 18.08 -5.38
C SER A 42 15.62 17.05 -5.42
N ILE A 43 15.41 15.90 -4.78
CA ILE A 43 16.30 14.73 -4.84
C ILE A 43 15.47 13.45 -4.88
N THR A 44 15.95 12.50 -5.68
CA THR A 44 15.43 11.13 -5.65
C THR A 44 16.31 10.26 -4.76
N ILE A 45 15.68 9.67 -3.73
CA ILE A 45 16.31 8.72 -2.80
C ILE A 45 15.94 7.33 -3.26
N ASP A 46 16.95 6.52 -3.56
CA ASP A 46 16.78 5.14 -4.00
C ASP A 46 16.39 4.25 -2.80
N CYS A 47 15.16 3.79 -2.80
CA CYS A 47 14.59 2.87 -1.80
C CYS A 47 14.82 1.39 -2.17
N THR A 48 15.91 1.08 -2.86
CA THR A 48 16.35 -0.30 -3.11
C THR A 48 17.68 -0.57 -2.39
N PHE A 49 17.97 -1.83 -2.15
CA PHE A 49 19.19 -2.27 -1.48
C PHE A 49 19.76 -3.55 -2.09
N ASP A 50 21.05 -3.75 -1.97
CA ASP A 50 21.74 -4.93 -2.47
C ASP A 50 21.30 -6.20 -1.71
N ARG A 51 21.24 -7.34 -2.39
CA ARG A 51 20.91 -8.64 -1.79
C ARG A 51 21.80 -9.03 -0.62
N LYS A 52 23.01 -8.46 -0.52
CA LYS A 52 23.98 -8.72 0.57
C LYS A 52 23.69 -7.88 1.81
N ASP A 53 23.01 -6.77 1.66
CA ASP A 53 22.68 -5.85 2.75
C ASP A 53 21.44 -6.34 3.51
N SER A 54 21.30 -5.89 4.77
CA SER A 54 20.07 -6.11 5.53
C SER A 54 19.06 -4.99 5.30
N LEU A 55 17.77 -5.32 5.46
CA LEU A 55 16.70 -4.33 5.40
C LEU A 55 16.90 -3.20 6.43
N GLU A 56 17.41 -3.53 7.61
CA GLU A 56 17.67 -2.53 8.66
C GLU A 56 18.74 -1.51 8.25
N GLN A 57 19.84 -1.99 7.65
CA GLN A 57 20.90 -1.09 7.12
C GLN A 57 20.37 -0.21 6.00
N ALA A 58 19.56 -0.77 5.10
CA ALA A 58 18.95 -0.03 4.01
C ALA A 58 18.01 1.08 4.52
N ILE A 59 17.21 0.81 5.55
CA ILE A 59 16.33 1.82 6.16
C ILE A 59 17.17 2.93 6.80
N LYS A 60 18.20 2.60 7.55
CA LYS A 60 19.10 3.61 8.16
C LYS A 60 19.77 4.48 7.10
N LYS A 61 20.14 3.89 5.96
CA LYS A 61 20.74 4.63 4.84
C LYS A 61 19.76 5.66 4.28
N ILE A 62 18.54 5.29 3.93
CA ILE A 62 17.55 6.24 3.38
C ILE A 62 17.16 7.32 4.39
N GLN A 63 17.10 7.01 5.68
CA GLN A 63 16.89 7.99 6.75
C GLN A 63 18.02 9.03 6.80
N GLY A 64 19.27 8.58 6.78
CA GLY A 64 20.45 9.46 6.77
C GLY A 64 20.52 10.32 5.52
N GLU A 65 20.26 9.75 4.35
CA GLU A 65 20.24 10.47 3.07
C GLU A 65 19.15 11.55 3.05
N ALA A 66 17.95 11.25 3.55
CA ALA A 66 16.87 12.21 3.68
C ALA A 66 17.23 13.36 4.63
N GLU A 67 17.81 13.06 5.81
CA GLU A 67 18.25 14.07 6.76
C GLU A 67 19.31 15.01 6.19
N ILE A 68 20.36 14.43 5.58
CA ILE A 68 21.44 15.21 4.96
C ILE A 68 20.88 16.13 3.86
N SER A 69 19.95 15.62 3.06
CA SER A 69 19.33 16.37 1.96
C SER A 69 18.55 17.57 2.48
N VAL A 70 17.70 17.38 3.49
CA VAL A 70 16.91 18.47 4.09
C VAL A 70 17.83 19.49 4.78
N ARG A 71 18.88 19.05 5.48
CA ARG A 71 19.87 19.97 6.09
C ARG A 71 20.65 20.79 5.05
N LYS A 72 20.79 20.29 3.82
CA LYS A 72 21.35 21.03 2.68
C LYS A 72 20.35 21.99 2.02
N GLY A 73 19.10 22.05 2.51
CA GLY A 73 18.06 22.94 2.01
C GLY A 73 17.17 22.36 0.91
N LEU A 74 17.27 21.06 0.61
CA LEU A 74 16.38 20.44 -0.35
C LEU A 74 14.97 20.31 0.25
N THR A 75 13.97 20.68 -0.55
CA THR A 75 12.56 20.75 -0.08
C THR A 75 11.69 19.62 -0.62
N GLN A 76 12.15 18.90 -1.64
CA GLN A 76 11.40 17.81 -2.25
C GLN A 76 12.19 16.52 -2.23
N LEU A 77 11.78 15.58 -1.40
CA LEU A 77 12.35 14.23 -1.36
C LEU A 77 11.44 13.32 -2.18
N ILE A 78 12.00 12.58 -3.13
CA ILE A 78 11.28 11.59 -3.95
C ILE A 78 11.82 10.22 -3.57
N LEU A 79 11.04 9.44 -2.82
CA LEU A 79 11.36 8.06 -2.48
C LEU A 79 10.97 7.16 -3.65
N SER A 80 11.93 6.45 -4.24
CA SER A 80 11.70 5.66 -5.44
C SER A 80 12.19 4.22 -5.28
N ASP A 81 11.35 3.25 -5.65
CA ASP A 81 11.70 1.83 -5.76
C ASP A 81 11.98 1.40 -7.23
N LYS A 82 12.06 2.36 -8.15
CA LYS A 82 12.17 2.08 -9.59
C LYS A 82 13.46 1.34 -9.98
N SER A 83 14.49 1.42 -9.15
CA SER A 83 15.78 0.75 -9.39
C SER A 83 15.80 -0.73 -8.97
N VAL A 84 14.64 -1.34 -8.71
CA VAL A 84 14.52 -2.76 -8.40
C VAL A 84 15.05 -3.60 -9.56
N SER A 85 15.87 -4.61 -9.25
CA SER A 85 16.47 -5.53 -10.23
C SER A 85 16.74 -6.88 -9.56
N GLU A 86 17.21 -7.87 -10.29
CA GLU A 86 17.53 -9.19 -9.72
C GLU A 86 18.45 -9.11 -8.50
N ASP A 87 19.46 -8.20 -8.51
CA ASP A 87 20.41 -8.01 -7.41
C ASP A 87 19.98 -6.94 -6.39
N ARG A 88 18.92 -6.19 -6.66
CA ARG A 88 18.46 -5.08 -5.82
C ARG A 88 17.01 -5.26 -5.40
N LEU A 89 16.80 -5.42 -4.11
CA LEU A 89 15.48 -5.55 -3.50
C LEU A 89 14.89 -4.17 -3.19
N ALA A 90 13.58 -4.01 -3.37
CA ALA A 90 12.89 -2.80 -2.92
C ALA A 90 12.61 -2.87 -1.41
N ILE A 91 12.88 -1.78 -0.69
CA ILE A 91 12.35 -1.59 0.67
C ILE A 91 10.83 -1.38 0.51
N PRO A 92 9.95 -2.07 1.27
CA PRO A 92 8.53 -1.81 1.20
C PRO A 92 8.23 -0.31 1.32
N MET A 93 7.54 0.26 0.34
CA MET A 93 7.43 1.72 0.23
C MET A 93 6.72 2.34 1.43
N LEU A 94 5.72 1.67 2.00
CA LEU A 94 5.06 2.14 3.21
C LEU A 94 6.04 2.24 4.39
N LEU A 95 6.96 1.28 4.50
CA LEU A 95 8.01 1.28 5.53
C LEU A 95 9.04 2.40 5.26
N SER A 96 9.42 2.62 4.00
CA SER A 96 10.32 3.71 3.59
C SER A 96 9.74 5.09 3.98
N VAL A 97 8.46 5.32 3.65
CA VAL A 97 7.77 6.58 4.00
C VAL A 97 7.69 6.74 5.51
N GLY A 98 7.25 5.72 6.23
CA GLY A 98 7.14 5.76 7.70
C GLY A 98 8.48 6.02 8.38
N ALA A 99 9.54 5.35 7.93
CA ALA A 99 10.89 5.50 8.45
C ALA A 99 11.46 6.91 8.23
N VAL A 100 11.37 7.43 7.00
CA VAL A 100 11.86 8.78 6.66
C VAL A 100 11.01 9.85 7.35
N ASN A 101 9.68 9.74 7.31
CA ASN A 101 8.79 10.71 7.95
C ASN A 101 9.05 10.80 9.47
N THR A 102 9.13 9.66 10.15
CA THR A 102 9.36 9.62 11.60
C THR A 102 10.75 10.12 11.96
N HIS A 103 11.77 9.77 11.16
CA HIS A 103 13.14 10.25 11.36
C HIS A 103 13.22 11.78 11.22
N LEU A 104 12.61 12.34 10.19
CA LEU A 104 12.58 13.80 10.00
C LEU A 104 11.77 14.52 11.09
N ILE A 105 10.69 13.91 11.61
CA ILE A 105 9.94 14.46 12.75
C ILE A 105 10.82 14.51 14.00
N LYS A 106 11.48 13.39 14.35
CA LYS A 106 12.37 13.29 15.53
C LYS A 106 13.50 14.34 15.48
N ASN A 107 14.02 14.62 14.28
CA ASN A 107 15.07 15.61 14.06
C ASN A 107 14.54 17.04 13.82
N LYS A 108 13.23 17.30 13.94
CA LYS A 108 12.57 18.61 13.71
C LYS A 108 12.76 19.15 12.28
N LEU A 109 12.94 18.25 11.31
CA LEU A 109 13.18 18.60 9.90
C LEU A 109 11.97 18.42 9.01
N ARG A 110 10.92 17.72 9.47
CA ARG A 110 9.78 17.35 8.64
C ARG A 110 9.02 18.54 8.02
N GLY A 111 9.02 19.69 8.69
CA GLY A 111 8.38 20.90 8.21
C GLY A 111 9.07 21.55 7.00
N TYR A 112 10.32 21.21 6.73
CA TYR A 112 11.11 21.82 5.66
C TYR A 112 11.07 21.06 4.34
N ALA A 113 10.54 19.83 4.32
CA ALA A 113 10.52 19.02 3.11
C ALA A 113 9.21 18.25 2.92
N SER A 114 8.83 18.08 1.66
CA SER A 114 7.76 17.18 1.23
C SER A 114 8.34 15.81 0.90
N ILE A 115 7.60 14.75 1.24
CA ILE A 115 7.93 13.37 0.90
C ILE A 115 7.04 12.96 -0.26
N ASN A 116 7.61 12.81 -1.44
CA ASN A 116 6.94 12.35 -2.63
C ASN A 116 7.34 10.90 -2.88
N VAL A 117 6.46 10.10 -3.44
CA VAL A 117 6.67 8.66 -3.62
C VAL A 117 6.55 8.30 -5.09
N GLN A 118 7.51 7.52 -5.58
CA GLN A 118 7.44 6.84 -6.88
C GLN A 118 7.56 5.35 -6.64
N THR A 119 6.47 4.59 -6.80
CA THR A 119 6.43 3.20 -6.38
C THR A 119 5.66 2.28 -7.30
N GLY A 120 6.11 1.04 -7.40
CA GLY A 120 5.39 -0.07 -8.03
C GLY A 120 4.32 -0.69 -7.13
N GLU A 121 4.31 -0.41 -5.82
CA GLU A 121 3.40 -1.06 -4.86
C GLU A 121 2.00 -0.44 -4.81
N ALA A 122 1.82 0.81 -5.27
CA ALA A 122 0.55 1.52 -5.18
C ALA A 122 -0.39 1.14 -6.33
N LEU A 123 -1.25 0.14 -6.11
CA LEU A 123 -2.15 -0.42 -7.12
C LEU A 123 -3.63 -0.12 -6.84
N ASP A 124 -4.02 0.06 -5.59
CA ASP A 124 -5.39 0.25 -5.14
C ASP A 124 -5.54 1.44 -4.21
N THR A 125 -6.77 1.88 -3.99
CA THR A 125 -7.09 3.03 -3.12
C THR A 125 -6.50 2.89 -1.72
N HIS A 126 -6.45 1.67 -1.17
CA HIS A 126 -5.90 1.43 0.17
C HIS A 126 -4.41 1.75 0.24
N SER A 127 -3.65 1.33 -0.77
CA SER A 127 -2.21 1.62 -0.87
C SER A 127 -1.93 3.13 -0.88
N PHE A 128 -2.71 3.91 -1.65
CA PHE A 128 -2.59 5.37 -1.67
C PHE A 128 -2.99 5.99 -0.31
N ALA A 129 -4.10 5.53 0.26
CA ALA A 129 -4.57 6.04 1.54
C ALA A 129 -3.55 5.80 2.66
N THR A 130 -2.94 4.63 2.73
CA THR A 130 -1.93 4.31 3.74
C THR A 130 -0.64 5.08 3.54
N LEU A 131 -0.12 5.19 2.31
CA LEU A 131 1.07 5.98 2.01
C LEU A 131 0.90 7.46 2.41
N ILE A 132 -0.22 8.09 2.03
CA ILE A 132 -0.51 9.48 2.40
C ILE A 132 -0.72 9.59 3.91
N GLY A 133 -1.45 8.66 4.50
CA GLY A 133 -1.74 8.64 5.93
C GLY A 133 -0.52 8.50 6.83
N VAL A 134 0.57 7.86 6.37
CA VAL A 134 1.84 7.81 7.11
C VAL A 134 2.79 8.94 6.78
N GLY A 135 2.47 9.82 5.81
CA GLY A 135 3.23 11.05 5.59
C GLY A 135 3.62 11.37 4.16
N ALA A 136 3.29 10.53 3.16
CA ALA A 136 3.54 10.89 1.77
C ALA A 136 2.70 12.10 1.36
N THR A 137 3.30 12.99 0.57
CA THR A 137 2.61 14.17 0.05
C THR A 137 2.00 13.89 -1.32
N THR A 138 2.75 13.23 -2.19
CA THR A 138 2.27 12.76 -3.50
C THR A 138 2.71 11.33 -3.74
N VAL A 139 2.00 10.64 -4.64
CA VAL A 139 2.30 9.26 -5.04
C VAL A 139 2.24 9.15 -6.56
N ASN A 140 3.33 8.71 -7.17
CA ASN A 140 3.38 8.30 -8.57
C ASN A 140 3.38 6.75 -8.63
N PRO A 141 2.31 6.13 -9.11
CA PRO A 141 2.18 4.68 -9.19
C PRO A 141 2.69 4.17 -10.56
N TYR A 142 3.99 4.28 -10.84
CA TYR A 142 4.52 4.04 -12.18
C TYR A 142 4.13 2.66 -12.74
N LEU A 143 4.15 1.60 -11.93
CA LEU A 143 3.82 0.24 -12.39
C LEU A 143 2.32 0.08 -12.71
N ALA A 144 1.44 0.74 -11.96
CA ALA A 144 0.01 0.75 -12.29
C ALA A 144 -0.22 1.46 -13.63
N LEU A 145 0.48 2.58 -13.87
CA LEU A 145 0.41 3.32 -15.15
C LEU A 145 0.97 2.50 -16.31
N ASP A 146 2.08 1.80 -16.12
CA ASP A 146 2.65 0.89 -17.12
C ASP A 146 1.70 -0.28 -17.41
N SER A 147 1.03 -0.79 -16.39
CA SER A 147 0.00 -1.84 -16.56
C SER A 147 -1.22 -1.34 -17.33
N LEU A 148 -1.61 -0.08 -17.16
CA LEU A 148 -2.66 0.56 -17.97
C LEU A 148 -2.20 0.70 -19.44
N TYR A 149 -0.95 1.11 -19.67
CA TYR A 149 -0.38 1.20 -21.01
C TYR A 149 -0.41 -0.15 -21.73
N GLN A 150 0.06 -1.22 -21.09
CA GLN A 150 0.01 -2.57 -21.68
C GLN A 150 -1.41 -3.03 -22.01
N ARG A 151 -2.39 -2.68 -21.18
CA ARG A 151 -3.82 -2.99 -21.44
C ARG A 151 -4.38 -2.16 -22.58
N PHE A 152 -3.97 -0.91 -22.69
CA PHE A 152 -4.32 -0.02 -23.79
C PHE A 152 -3.79 -0.56 -25.11
N GLU A 153 -2.51 -0.94 -25.20
CA GLU A 153 -1.90 -1.58 -26.37
C GLU A 153 -2.66 -2.85 -26.80
N LYS A 154 -3.15 -3.63 -25.84
CA LYS A 154 -4.00 -4.81 -26.10
C LYS A 154 -5.45 -4.46 -26.46
N LYS A 155 -5.79 -3.17 -26.63
CA LYS A 155 -7.14 -2.66 -26.98
C LYS A 155 -8.25 -3.09 -26.00
N LEU A 156 -7.91 -3.29 -24.72
CA LEU A 156 -8.86 -3.76 -23.69
C LEU A 156 -9.76 -2.64 -23.16
N PHE A 157 -9.48 -1.39 -23.48
CA PHE A 157 -10.25 -0.22 -23.04
C PHE A 157 -11.19 0.34 -24.12
N GLY A 158 -11.39 -0.40 -25.22
CA GLY A 158 -12.30 -0.03 -26.29
C GLY A 158 -11.85 1.23 -27.01
N LYS A 159 -12.67 2.31 -26.97
CA LYS A 159 -12.42 3.55 -27.73
C LYS A 159 -11.71 4.65 -26.93
N PHE A 160 -11.38 4.41 -25.66
CA PHE A 160 -10.74 5.43 -24.84
C PHE A 160 -9.31 5.70 -25.30
N ALA A 161 -8.91 6.97 -25.30
CA ALA A 161 -7.52 7.37 -25.47
C ALA A 161 -6.69 7.00 -24.23
N TYR A 162 -5.38 6.84 -24.39
CA TYR A 162 -4.51 6.45 -23.27
C TYR A 162 -4.54 7.47 -22.11
N ASP A 163 -4.47 8.76 -22.43
CA ASP A 163 -4.54 9.82 -21.42
C ASP A 163 -5.86 9.79 -20.65
N GLU A 164 -6.97 9.51 -21.33
CA GLU A 164 -8.28 9.33 -20.69
C GLU A 164 -8.29 8.13 -19.73
N CYS A 165 -7.60 7.04 -20.08
CA CYS A 165 -7.46 5.90 -19.19
C CYS A 165 -6.70 6.26 -17.91
N ILE A 166 -5.62 7.05 -18.02
CA ILE A 166 -4.86 7.56 -16.88
C ILE A 166 -5.72 8.48 -16.01
N GLU A 167 -6.42 9.42 -16.62
CA GLU A 167 -7.30 10.35 -15.90
C GLU A 167 -8.40 9.62 -15.13
N ARG A 168 -9.05 8.63 -15.75
CA ARG A 168 -10.08 7.80 -15.11
C ARG A 168 -9.53 6.99 -13.93
N PHE A 169 -8.32 6.45 -14.06
CA PHE A 169 -7.64 5.77 -12.96
C PHE A 169 -7.39 6.73 -11.79
N ILE A 170 -6.79 7.89 -12.06
CA ILE A 170 -6.51 8.91 -11.04
C ILE A 170 -7.81 9.37 -10.37
N GLN A 171 -8.86 9.65 -11.15
CA GLN A 171 -10.18 10.02 -10.62
C GLN A 171 -10.77 8.94 -9.73
N SER A 172 -10.68 7.65 -10.13
CA SER A 172 -11.18 6.53 -9.34
C SER A 172 -10.49 6.45 -7.97
N VAL A 173 -9.17 6.63 -7.93
CA VAL A 173 -8.41 6.66 -6.67
C VAL A 173 -8.77 7.90 -5.85
N ASN A 174 -8.91 9.07 -6.48
CA ASN A 174 -9.34 10.30 -5.81
C ASN A 174 -10.72 10.14 -5.14
N TYR A 175 -11.69 9.56 -5.84
CA TYR A 175 -13.00 9.27 -5.24
C TYR A 175 -12.89 8.33 -4.03
N GLY A 176 -12.03 7.32 -4.13
CA GLY A 176 -11.76 6.42 -3.01
C GLY A 176 -11.15 7.14 -1.80
N LEU A 177 -10.17 8.02 -2.02
CA LEU A 177 -9.56 8.84 -0.98
C LEU A 177 -10.57 9.80 -0.34
N LEU A 178 -11.34 10.51 -1.15
CA LEU A 178 -12.41 11.41 -0.67
C LEU A 178 -13.44 10.66 0.16
N LYS A 179 -13.81 9.44 -0.24
CA LYS A 179 -14.73 8.58 0.53
C LYS A 179 -14.15 8.21 1.89
N ILE A 180 -12.85 7.86 1.95
CA ILE A 180 -12.15 7.52 3.21
C ILE A 180 -12.12 8.76 4.12
N MET A 181 -11.68 9.90 3.59
CA MET A 181 -11.59 11.16 4.33
C MET A 181 -12.96 11.62 4.84
N SER A 182 -14.00 11.52 4.00
CA SER A 182 -15.37 11.86 4.38
C SER A 182 -15.90 11.04 5.55
N LYS A 183 -15.61 9.71 5.57
CA LYS A 183 -15.97 8.85 6.70
C LYS A 183 -15.24 9.20 8.00
N MET A 184 -14.06 9.81 7.90
CA MET A 184 -13.27 10.27 9.05
C MET A 184 -13.60 11.71 9.45
N GLY A 185 -14.45 12.41 8.70
CA GLY A 185 -14.76 13.83 8.92
C GLY A 185 -13.62 14.77 8.56
N ILE A 186 -12.68 14.34 7.69
CA ILE A 186 -11.52 15.14 7.27
C ILE A 186 -11.81 15.77 5.91
N SER A 187 -11.80 17.09 5.82
CA SER A 187 -12.12 17.85 4.61
C SER A 187 -10.92 18.20 3.73
N VAL A 188 -9.71 18.25 4.30
CA VAL A 188 -8.48 18.63 3.58
C VAL A 188 -7.41 17.57 3.69
N LEU A 189 -6.72 17.30 2.58
CA LEU A 189 -5.71 16.24 2.51
C LEU A 189 -4.53 16.49 3.46
N SER A 190 -4.17 17.75 3.70
CA SER A 190 -3.10 18.10 4.64
C SER A 190 -3.38 17.65 6.08
N SER A 191 -4.65 17.58 6.48
CA SER A 191 -5.05 17.06 7.80
C SER A 191 -5.12 15.54 7.84
N TYR A 192 -5.28 14.87 6.70
CA TYR A 192 -5.22 13.42 6.58
C TYR A 192 -3.77 12.91 6.56
N ARG A 193 -2.90 13.66 5.90
CA ARG A 193 -1.49 13.30 5.72
C ARG A 193 -0.75 13.22 7.05
N GLY A 194 -0.15 12.06 7.32
CA GLY A 194 0.57 11.81 8.57
C GLY A 194 -0.32 11.65 9.80
N GLY A 195 -1.65 11.63 9.63
CA GLY A 195 -2.59 11.44 10.73
C GLY A 195 -2.58 10.04 11.33
N CYS A 196 -1.96 9.06 10.66
CA CYS A 196 -1.81 7.68 11.12
C CYS A 196 -3.14 7.04 11.60
N ASN A 197 -4.24 7.35 10.94
CA ASN A 197 -5.60 6.89 11.29
C ASN A 197 -5.84 5.44 10.84
N PHE A 198 -4.93 4.53 11.20
CA PHE A 198 -4.95 3.12 10.83
C PHE A 198 -4.72 2.25 12.05
N GLU A 199 -5.07 0.98 11.92
CA GLU A 199 -4.62 -0.08 12.82
C GLU A 199 -3.61 -0.96 12.08
N THR A 200 -2.51 -1.33 12.74
CA THR A 200 -1.60 -2.35 12.24
C THR A 200 -2.03 -3.71 12.75
N VAL A 201 -2.08 -4.68 11.85
CA VAL A 201 -2.38 -6.07 12.17
C VAL A 201 -1.24 -6.94 11.66
N GLY A 202 -0.64 -7.72 12.54
CA GLY A 202 0.42 -8.65 12.17
C GLY A 202 1.82 -8.05 12.04
N LEU A 203 2.03 -6.78 12.40
CA LEU A 203 3.35 -6.18 12.58
C LEU A 203 3.71 -6.14 14.07
N SER A 204 4.99 -6.33 14.39
CA SER A 204 5.46 -6.22 15.76
C SER A 204 5.20 -4.81 16.31
N ARG A 205 4.92 -4.73 17.61
CA ARG A 205 4.72 -3.44 18.29
C ARG A 205 5.97 -2.55 18.20
N THR A 206 7.15 -3.15 18.15
CA THR A 206 8.41 -2.42 17.96
C THR A 206 8.43 -1.69 16.62
N ILE A 207 8.09 -2.36 15.50
CA ILE A 207 8.01 -1.73 14.18
C ILE A 207 6.94 -0.63 14.17
N ALA A 208 5.75 -0.93 14.74
CA ALA A 208 4.67 0.05 14.78
C ALA A 208 5.07 1.31 15.54
N SER A 209 5.72 1.19 16.71
CA SER A 209 6.16 2.34 17.50
C SER A 209 7.34 3.09 16.88
N GLU A 210 8.22 2.39 16.18
CA GLU A 210 9.44 2.99 15.60
C GLU A 210 9.14 3.76 14.31
N PHE A 211 8.39 3.17 13.38
CA PHE A 211 8.18 3.70 12.02
C PHE A 211 6.80 4.32 11.82
N PHE A 212 5.83 3.95 12.63
CA PHE A 212 4.43 4.40 12.54
C PHE A 212 3.89 4.89 13.89
N PRO A 213 4.55 5.85 14.55
CA PRO A 213 4.12 6.32 15.87
C PRO A 213 2.70 6.88 15.79
N GLY A 214 1.87 6.52 16.77
CA GLY A 214 0.45 6.88 16.80
C GLY A 214 -0.48 5.84 16.17
N VAL A 215 0.04 4.88 15.39
CA VAL A 215 -0.77 3.79 14.85
C VAL A 215 -1.01 2.71 15.90
N LEU A 216 -2.27 2.35 16.10
CA LEU A 216 -2.67 1.34 17.06
C LEU A 216 -2.29 -0.07 16.57
N SER A 217 -1.60 -0.86 17.41
CA SER A 217 -1.26 -2.26 17.15
C SER A 217 -1.88 -3.17 18.21
N LYS A 218 -3.07 -3.67 17.94
CA LYS A 218 -3.78 -4.63 18.83
C LYS A 218 -3.21 -6.03 18.69
N ILE A 219 -2.93 -6.45 17.46
CA ILE A 219 -2.42 -7.77 17.13
C ILE A 219 -0.98 -7.62 16.65
N SER A 220 -0.04 -8.05 17.49
CA SER A 220 1.39 -8.07 17.12
C SER A 220 1.68 -9.21 16.14
N GLY A 221 2.85 -9.15 15.50
CA GLY A 221 3.25 -10.14 14.50
C GLY A 221 4.72 -10.07 14.16
N ILE A 222 5.03 -10.08 12.87
CA ILE A 222 6.40 -10.16 12.36
C ILE A 222 7.19 -8.88 12.65
N GLY A 223 8.45 -9.07 13.00
CA GLY A 223 9.46 -8.01 13.11
C GLY A 223 10.14 -7.72 11.78
N LEU A 224 11.15 -6.85 11.81
CA LEU A 224 11.88 -6.42 10.62
C LEU A 224 12.54 -7.59 9.88
N SER A 225 13.12 -8.54 10.63
CA SER A 225 13.70 -9.78 10.05
C SER A 225 12.65 -10.66 9.35
N GLY A 226 11.43 -10.71 9.88
CA GLY A 226 10.32 -11.43 9.25
C GLY A 226 9.86 -10.77 7.95
N ILE A 227 9.82 -9.43 7.91
CA ILE A 227 9.54 -8.66 6.70
C ILE A 227 10.63 -8.91 5.66
N GLU A 228 11.90 -8.84 6.05
CA GLU A 228 13.03 -9.09 5.17
C GLU A 228 13.00 -10.50 4.57
N LYS A 229 12.73 -11.52 5.40
CA LYS A 229 12.62 -12.91 4.92
C LYS A 229 11.51 -13.05 3.87
N LYS A 230 10.34 -12.46 4.12
CA LYS A 230 9.21 -12.46 3.18
C LYS A 230 9.56 -11.73 1.88
N LEU A 231 10.19 -10.56 2.00
CA LEU A 231 10.64 -9.76 0.87
C LEU A 231 11.60 -10.55 -0.03
N ARG A 232 12.63 -11.18 0.56
CA ARG A 232 13.60 -12.01 -0.17
C ARG A 232 12.93 -13.20 -0.87
N THR A 233 11.93 -13.81 -0.24
CA THR A 233 11.18 -14.92 -0.85
C THR A 233 10.40 -14.45 -2.07
N ILE A 234 9.65 -13.34 -1.96
CA ILE A 234 8.87 -12.76 -3.07
C ILE A 234 9.79 -12.29 -4.20
N HIS A 235 10.90 -11.63 -3.85
CA HIS A 235 11.88 -11.15 -4.82
C HIS A 235 12.51 -12.33 -5.61
N LYS A 236 12.92 -13.39 -4.91
CA LYS A 236 13.44 -14.61 -5.58
C LYS A 236 12.40 -15.20 -6.54
N GLN A 237 11.12 -15.25 -6.15
CA GLN A 237 10.07 -15.77 -7.02
C GLN A 237 9.82 -14.86 -8.24
N ALA A 238 9.97 -13.55 -8.08
CA ALA A 238 9.75 -12.58 -9.17
C ALA A 238 10.81 -12.66 -10.28
N PHE A 239 12.05 -13.08 -9.93
CA PHE A 239 13.17 -13.22 -10.85
C PHE A 239 13.53 -14.70 -11.14
N ASP A 240 12.63 -15.63 -10.83
CA ASP A 240 12.81 -17.06 -11.10
C ASP A 240 12.20 -17.41 -12.47
N ASP A 241 13.04 -17.44 -13.49
CA ASP A 241 12.64 -17.79 -14.86
C ASP A 241 12.19 -19.26 -15.02
N SER A 242 12.43 -20.11 -14.02
CA SER A 242 11.98 -21.52 -14.07
C SER A 242 10.46 -21.65 -13.91
N SER A 243 9.79 -20.64 -13.40
CA SER A 243 8.35 -20.60 -13.18
C SER A 243 7.65 -19.86 -14.32
N ALA A 244 7.43 -20.52 -15.45
CA ALA A 244 6.75 -19.96 -16.62
C ALA A 244 5.27 -19.59 -16.39
N VAL A 245 4.66 -20.05 -15.29
CA VAL A 245 3.25 -19.85 -14.99
C VAL A 245 3.09 -19.11 -13.68
N LEU A 246 2.48 -17.94 -13.76
CA LEU A 246 2.10 -17.17 -12.57
C LEU A 246 1.09 -17.95 -11.72
N PRO A 247 1.15 -17.85 -10.36
CA PRO A 247 0.15 -18.43 -9.48
C PRO A 247 -1.24 -17.97 -9.88
N ILE A 248 -2.23 -18.88 -9.82
CA ILE A 248 -3.63 -18.56 -10.18
C ILE A 248 -4.17 -17.44 -9.31
N GLY A 249 -3.67 -17.31 -8.10
CA GLY A 249 -4.12 -16.33 -7.11
C GLY A 249 -5.51 -16.66 -6.60
N GLY A 250 -6.36 -15.64 -6.49
CA GLY A 250 -7.74 -15.84 -6.01
C GLY A 250 -7.96 -15.36 -4.58
N LEU A 251 -7.02 -14.60 -3.98
CA LEU A 251 -7.13 -14.11 -2.61
C LEU A 251 -8.37 -13.22 -2.41
N TYR A 252 -8.59 -12.26 -3.30
CA TYR A 252 -9.71 -11.29 -3.19
C TYR A 252 -11.00 -11.78 -3.85
N ARG A 253 -10.89 -12.70 -4.79
CA ARG A 253 -12.03 -13.26 -5.52
C ARG A 253 -11.75 -14.72 -5.84
N TYR A 254 -12.73 -15.59 -5.57
CA TYR A 254 -12.63 -17.00 -5.90
C TYR A 254 -12.20 -17.24 -7.36
N ARG A 255 -11.20 -18.10 -7.53
CA ARG A 255 -10.78 -18.65 -8.83
C ARG A 255 -10.64 -20.16 -8.71
N LYS A 256 -11.13 -20.87 -9.73
CA LYS A 256 -10.96 -22.33 -9.80
C LYS A 256 -9.47 -22.69 -9.74
N ASN A 257 -9.09 -23.60 -8.87
CA ASN A 257 -7.70 -24.03 -8.61
C ASN A 257 -6.80 -22.92 -8.01
N GLY A 258 -7.37 -21.82 -7.52
CA GLY A 258 -6.67 -20.79 -6.76
C GLY A 258 -6.79 -20.98 -5.25
N GLU A 259 -6.69 -19.89 -4.51
CA GLU A 259 -6.81 -19.87 -3.05
C GLU A 259 -8.13 -20.47 -2.58
N THR A 260 -8.10 -21.19 -1.46
CA THR A 260 -9.30 -21.80 -0.86
C THR A 260 -10.14 -20.74 -0.17
N HIS A 261 -11.43 -20.71 -0.48
CA HIS A 261 -12.40 -19.83 0.18
C HIS A 261 -13.46 -20.68 0.89
N GLN A 262 -13.92 -20.23 2.07
CA GLN A 262 -15.03 -20.87 2.79
C GLN A 262 -16.34 -20.77 2.00
N TYR A 263 -16.58 -19.61 1.36
CA TYR A 263 -17.77 -19.34 0.58
C TYR A 263 -17.50 -19.57 -0.92
N GLN A 264 -17.38 -20.84 -1.29
CA GLN A 264 -17.25 -21.22 -2.70
C GLN A 264 -18.62 -21.23 -3.39
N GLY A 265 -18.64 -20.92 -4.69
CA GLY A 265 -19.88 -20.82 -5.45
C GLY A 265 -20.75 -22.09 -5.41
N ASN A 266 -20.12 -23.28 -5.47
CA ASN A 266 -20.81 -24.57 -5.37
C ASN A 266 -21.46 -24.79 -4.00
N LEU A 267 -20.78 -24.42 -2.91
CA LEU A 267 -21.34 -24.54 -1.55
C LEU A 267 -22.47 -23.55 -1.32
N MET A 268 -22.32 -22.32 -1.82
CA MET A 268 -23.40 -21.33 -1.74
C MET A 268 -24.63 -21.76 -2.54
N HIS A 269 -24.43 -22.36 -3.72
CA HIS A 269 -25.54 -22.93 -4.51
C HIS A 269 -26.24 -24.08 -3.78
N LEU A 270 -25.48 -24.98 -3.14
CA LEU A 270 -26.05 -26.07 -2.32
C LEU A 270 -26.89 -25.52 -1.17
N LEU A 271 -26.38 -24.48 -0.46
CA LEU A 271 -27.15 -23.84 0.61
C LEU A 271 -28.42 -23.21 0.09
N GLN A 272 -28.35 -22.38 -0.96
CA GLN A 272 -29.52 -21.73 -1.55
C GLN A 272 -30.54 -22.73 -2.06
N SER A 273 -30.11 -23.78 -2.76
CA SER A 273 -30.97 -24.84 -3.26
C SER A 273 -31.66 -25.61 -2.12
N SER A 274 -30.91 -25.96 -1.07
CA SER A 274 -31.49 -26.68 0.08
C SER A 274 -32.52 -25.84 0.84
N VAL A 275 -32.27 -24.54 1.00
CA VAL A 275 -33.26 -23.62 1.61
C VAL A 275 -34.47 -23.44 0.71
N GLY A 276 -34.30 -23.23 -0.59
CA GLY A 276 -35.37 -23.02 -1.54
C GLY A 276 -36.28 -24.25 -1.70
N SER A 277 -35.71 -25.46 -1.60
CA SER A 277 -36.46 -26.73 -1.68
C SER A 277 -36.86 -27.30 -0.31
N ASN A 278 -36.55 -26.60 0.80
CA ASN A 278 -36.74 -27.08 2.17
C ASN A 278 -36.17 -28.50 2.41
N SER A 279 -34.97 -28.76 1.83
CA SER A 279 -34.35 -30.08 1.86
C SER A 279 -33.26 -30.17 2.94
N TYR A 280 -33.53 -30.90 4.02
CA TYR A 280 -32.53 -31.17 5.06
C TYR A 280 -31.37 -32.03 4.54
N GLU A 281 -31.59 -32.90 3.60
CA GLU A 281 -30.54 -33.68 2.94
C GLU A 281 -29.59 -32.79 2.11
N GLY A 282 -30.16 -31.82 1.41
CA GLY A 282 -29.36 -30.79 0.74
C GLY A 282 -28.50 -30.01 1.70
N TYR A 283 -29.06 -29.61 2.84
CA TYR A 283 -28.33 -28.93 3.91
C TYR A 283 -27.17 -29.78 4.48
N LYS A 284 -27.40 -31.08 4.72
CA LYS A 284 -26.32 -32.01 5.14
C LYS A 284 -25.15 -32.04 4.12
N LYS A 285 -25.45 -32.06 2.82
CA LYS A 285 -24.42 -32.00 1.77
C LYS A 285 -23.61 -30.70 1.83
N TYR A 286 -24.30 -29.58 2.07
CA TYR A 286 -23.60 -28.28 2.28
C TYR A 286 -22.67 -28.33 3.50
N VAL A 287 -23.15 -28.80 4.65
CA VAL A 287 -22.37 -28.93 5.89
C VAL A 287 -21.16 -29.83 5.68
N ASN A 288 -21.36 -31.02 5.09
CA ASN A 288 -20.25 -31.93 4.78
C ASN A 288 -19.24 -31.29 3.81
N GLY A 289 -19.71 -30.52 2.85
CA GLY A 289 -18.85 -29.78 1.95
C GLY A 289 -17.97 -28.74 2.66
N ILE A 290 -18.50 -28.04 3.66
CA ILE A 290 -17.70 -27.11 4.48
C ILE A 290 -16.66 -27.85 5.31
N TYR A 291 -17.04 -28.92 5.99
CA TYR A 291 -16.12 -29.69 6.84
C TYR A 291 -15.04 -30.45 6.05
N SER A 292 -15.22 -30.65 4.74
CA SER A 292 -14.19 -31.24 3.87
C SER A 292 -13.16 -30.22 3.37
N LEU A 293 -13.36 -28.93 3.60
CA LEU A 293 -12.37 -27.91 3.25
C LEU A 293 -11.18 -27.94 4.22
N PRO A 294 -9.98 -27.56 3.77
CA PRO A 294 -8.88 -27.32 4.69
C PRO A 294 -9.24 -26.21 5.68
N PRO A 295 -8.67 -26.22 6.90
CA PRO A 295 -8.93 -25.19 7.91
C PRO A 295 -8.58 -23.80 7.36
N ILE A 296 -9.55 -22.88 7.41
CA ILE A 296 -9.39 -21.48 6.96
C ILE A 296 -9.42 -20.52 8.16
N HIS A 297 -10.21 -20.85 9.18
CA HIS A 297 -10.34 -20.06 10.40
C HIS A 297 -9.83 -20.83 11.62
N LEU A 298 -9.42 -20.09 12.66
CA LEU A 298 -9.00 -20.72 13.93
C LEU A 298 -10.05 -21.65 14.51
N ARG A 299 -11.34 -21.34 14.35
CA ARG A 299 -12.45 -22.21 14.81
C ARG A 299 -12.46 -23.56 14.12
N ASP A 300 -11.93 -23.67 12.89
CA ASP A 300 -11.90 -24.92 12.14
C ASP A 300 -10.86 -25.93 12.72
N LEU A 301 -9.95 -25.43 13.57
CA LEU A 301 -8.97 -26.22 14.31
C LEU A 301 -9.46 -26.60 15.72
N ILE A 302 -10.63 -26.11 16.15
CA ILE A 302 -11.18 -26.33 17.50
C ILE A 302 -12.33 -27.33 17.38
N GLY A 303 -12.29 -28.38 18.21
CA GLY A 303 -13.39 -29.34 18.36
C GLY A 303 -14.05 -29.20 19.73
N PHE A 304 -15.22 -29.79 19.86
CA PHE A 304 -15.89 -29.94 21.14
C PHE A 304 -15.18 -31.02 21.97
N ARG A 305 -14.90 -30.72 23.24
CA ARG A 305 -14.42 -31.75 24.18
C ARG A 305 -15.63 -32.56 24.61
N GLU A 306 -15.61 -33.86 24.32
CA GLU A 306 -16.62 -34.78 24.86
C GLU A 306 -16.55 -34.77 26.38
N ARG A 307 -17.64 -34.36 27.01
CA ARG A 307 -17.82 -34.49 28.45
C ARG A 307 -18.78 -35.65 28.66
N ASN A 308 -18.32 -36.66 29.41
CA ASN A 308 -19.20 -37.73 29.95
C ASN A 308 -20.14 -37.15 31.02
N LEU A 309 -20.89 -36.11 30.70
CA LEU A 309 -21.91 -35.57 31.57
C LEU A 309 -23.27 -36.00 30.95
N ASN A 310 -24.04 -36.74 31.73
CA ASN A 310 -25.43 -36.96 31.43
C ASN A 310 -26.06 -35.58 31.10
N PRO A 311 -26.81 -35.42 30.02
CA PRO A 311 -27.54 -34.21 29.77
C PRO A 311 -28.46 -33.99 30.98
N SER A 312 -28.20 -33.03 31.81
CA SER A 312 -29.18 -32.53 32.75
C SER A 312 -30.30 -31.89 31.94
N ILE A 313 -31.45 -32.46 32.05
CA ILE A 313 -32.73 -31.96 31.51
C ILE A 313 -33.00 -30.57 32.07
#